data_18a9fb8140ccf232b794cb17891a8fe7
#
_entry.id   18a9fb8140ccf232b794cb17891a8fe7
#
_cell.length_a   1.000
_cell.length_b   1.000
_cell.length_c   1.000
_cell.angle_alpha   90.00
_cell.angle_beta   90.00
_cell.angle_gamma   90.00
#
_symmetry.space_group_name_H-M   'P 1'
#
loop_
_entity.id
_entity.type
_entity.pdbx_description
1 polymer ?
#
loop_
_entity_poly.entity_id
_entity_poly.type
_entity_poly.pdbx_seq_one_letter_code
_entity_poly.pdbx_strand_id
1 'polypeptide(L)'
;MRNLAVHFASYDVKARIFVLQIGIADDHEFPTYQKDDGFYQELCDRVKEYFDETGEDPKDWRYGVMRMIPVFALYAISYCLVQGLIPASWPVRVAAAVVFGVCQVLPLLHVMHDASHTAIGHSESGYKFWGQLTLDWMAGASMLSWHHQHTIGHHVYTNVYGADPDLPAGGEPRRFVERQKWASIYQWQWLYMPVLYGLLAIKVRFDDVLFVWLQGMDGPIRVNYYDSPLFRVFAVKGGWITYRILLPLMMWGVPFKTWLALFIISELMSGYWLAWNFEVSHISEHTFFPTMHKAAKDGELPISWAKAQVLTGVEYGHQNKLTTFMCGALNYQIVHHLFPSISQYHYPALAPIVMEVCEKHNVPFRVEPSFAAAFKAHLKHLYNMGRKGQAASL
;
A
#
# COMPACT_ATOMS: atom_id res chain seq x y z
N MET A 1 2.41 13.30 30.73
CA MET A 1 2.82 12.10 29.96
C MET A 1 1.57 11.27 29.71
N ARG A 2 0.91 11.46 28.59
CA ARG A 2 -0.20 10.60 28.16
C ARG A 2 0.31 9.71 27.03
N ASN A 3 0.36 8.41 27.31
CA ASN A 3 0.76 7.40 26.32
C ASN A 3 -0.28 7.36 25.20
N LEU A 4 0.11 7.73 23.97
CA LEU A 4 -0.62 7.30 22.79
C LEU A 4 -0.34 5.81 22.60
N ALA A 5 -1.18 4.99 23.22
CA ALA A 5 -1.24 3.58 22.85
C ALA A 5 -1.98 3.50 21.52
N VAL A 6 -1.27 3.32 20.42
CA VAL A 6 -1.86 2.85 19.18
C VAL A 6 -2.33 1.42 19.45
N HIS A 7 -3.62 1.25 19.72
CA HIS A 7 -4.22 -0.08 19.87
C HIS A 7 -4.32 -0.72 18.49
N PHE A 8 -3.25 -1.39 18.06
CA PHE A 8 -3.44 -2.47 17.11
C PHE A 8 -4.19 -3.58 17.86
N ALA A 9 -5.40 -3.92 17.40
CA ALA A 9 -6.08 -5.10 17.90
C ALA A 9 -5.21 -6.30 17.57
N SER A 10 -4.43 -6.75 18.56
CA SER A 10 -3.72 -8.00 18.45
C SER A 10 -4.69 -9.12 18.78
N TYR A 11 -4.95 -9.94 17.81
CA TYR A 11 -5.56 -11.24 18.01
C TYR A 11 -4.51 -12.13 18.69
N ASP A 12 -4.46 -12.11 20.00
CA ASP A 12 -3.59 -13.02 20.73
C ASP A 12 -4.28 -13.64 21.94
N VAL A 13 -4.47 -14.94 21.86
CA VAL A 13 -4.87 -15.75 23.00
C VAL A 13 -3.65 -16.26 23.76
N LYS A 14 -2.42 -16.19 23.23
CA LYS A 14 -1.18 -16.65 23.89
C LYS A 14 0.14 -15.99 23.45
N ALA A 15 0.19 -15.03 22.56
CA ALA A 15 1.44 -14.42 22.15
C ALA A 15 1.64 -13.05 22.81
N ARG A 16 2.82 -12.80 23.30
CA ARG A 16 3.21 -11.51 23.88
C ARG A 16 3.10 -10.43 22.81
N ILE A 17 2.23 -9.48 23.03
CA ILE A 17 2.12 -8.26 22.22
C ILE A 17 3.47 -7.56 22.28
N PHE A 18 4.23 -7.60 21.19
CA PHE A 18 5.27 -6.61 20.97
C PHE A 18 4.59 -5.33 20.50
N VAL A 19 4.21 -4.48 21.45
CA VAL A 19 3.97 -3.06 21.16
C VAL A 19 5.34 -2.51 20.82
N LEU A 20 5.62 -2.35 19.54
CA LEU A 20 6.73 -1.52 19.10
C LEU A 20 6.38 -0.09 19.46
N GLN A 21 6.86 0.39 20.60
CA GLN A 21 6.85 1.80 20.92
C GLN A 21 7.91 2.46 20.04
N ILE A 22 7.48 2.98 18.88
CA ILE A 22 8.37 3.50 17.84
C ILE A 22 8.81 4.94 18.13
N GLY A 23 8.19 5.59 19.08
CA GLY A 23 8.52 6.94 19.53
C GLY A 23 7.40 7.53 20.39
N ILE A 24 7.72 8.62 21.05
CA ILE A 24 6.74 9.51 21.66
C ILE A 24 6.61 10.66 20.66
N ALA A 25 5.44 10.81 20.00
CA ALA A 25 5.14 12.02 19.27
C ALA A 25 5.01 13.15 20.30
N ASP A 26 5.61 14.29 20.02
CA ASP A 26 5.34 15.51 20.79
C ASP A 26 3.85 15.82 20.65
N ASP A 27 3.20 16.20 21.75
CA ASP A 27 1.74 16.26 21.96
C ASP A 27 0.92 17.10 20.94
N HIS A 28 1.53 17.64 19.88
CA HIS A 28 0.90 18.61 18.97
C HIS A 28 1.12 18.38 17.46
N GLU A 29 1.90 17.40 17.04
CA GLU A 29 2.22 17.22 15.62
C GLU A 29 1.17 16.41 14.86
N PHE A 30 0.50 15.46 15.50
CA PHE A 30 -0.47 14.56 14.85
C PHE A 30 -1.84 14.62 15.50
N PRO A 31 -2.92 14.51 14.71
CA PRO A 31 -4.28 14.48 15.25
C PRO A 31 -4.55 13.20 16.03
N THR A 32 -5.45 13.29 17.00
CA THR A 32 -5.99 12.13 17.72
C THR A 32 -7.36 11.76 17.20
N TYR A 33 -7.78 10.52 17.38
CA TYR A 33 -9.11 10.03 17.03
C TYR A 33 -10.03 10.05 18.27
N GLN A 34 -11.33 10.18 18.04
CA GLN A 34 -12.32 9.92 19.09
C GLN A 34 -12.22 8.49 19.61
N LYS A 35 -12.64 8.29 20.85
CA LYS A 35 -12.72 6.95 21.41
C LYS A 35 -13.72 6.09 20.64
N ASP A 36 -13.41 4.80 20.54
CA ASP A 36 -14.35 3.82 19.98
C ASP A 36 -15.65 3.78 20.81
N ASP A 37 -16.77 3.75 20.12
CA ASP A 37 -18.11 3.69 20.70
C ASP A 37 -18.65 2.24 20.77
N GLY A 38 -17.78 1.25 20.67
CA GLY A 38 -18.10 -0.17 20.64
C GLY A 38 -18.11 -0.77 19.24
N PHE A 39 -17.98 0.03 18.20
CA PHE A 39 -17.96 -0.43 16.81
C PHE A 39 -16.76 -1.35 16.53
N TYR A 40 -15.56 -0.91 16.86
CA TYR A 40 -14.35 -1.71 16.63
C TYR A 40 -14.26 -2.92 17.55
N GLN A 41 -14.73 -2.77 18.79
CA GLN A 41 -14.78 -3.89 19.72
C GLN A 41 -15.67 -5.01 19.18
N GLU A 42 -16.87 -4.70 18.66
CA GLU A 42 -17.76 -5.69 18.05
C GLU A 42 -17.12 -6.35 16.82
N LEU A 43 -16.46 -5.58 15.96
CA LEU A 43 -15.71 -6.14 14.83
C LEU A 43 -14.67 -7.16 15.28
N CYS A 44 -13.88 -6.82 16.31
CA CYS A 44 -12.86 -7.72 16.86
C CYS A 44 -13.49 -8.99 17.43
N ASP A 45 -14.59 -8.87 18.17
CA ASP A 45 -15.27 -10.01 18.79
C ASP A 45 -15.85 -10.96 17.70
N ARG A 46 -16.47 -10.44 16.65
CA ARG A 46 -17.02 -11.23 15.54
C ARG A 46 -15.94 -11.90 14.69
N VAL A 47 -14.84 -11.20 14.43
CA VAL A 47 -13.69 -11.80 13.72
C VAL A 47 -13.02 -12.88 14.58
N LYS A 48 -12.96 -12.67 15.90
CA LYS A 48 -12.49 -13.70 16.83
C LYS A 48 -13.38 -14.94 16.78
N GLU A 49 -14.68 -14.77 16.88
CA GLU A 49 -15.66 -15.86 16.79
C GLU A 49 -15.45 -16.68 15.50
N TYR A 50 -15.28 -16.03 14.36
CA TYR A 50 -14.97 -16.70 13.09
C TYR A 50 -13.75 -17.62 13.16
N PHE A 51 -12.63 -17.15 13.73
CA PHE A 51 -11.42 -17.99 13.86
C PHE A 51 -11.55 -19.07 14.93
N ASP A 52 -12.26 -18.80 16.02
CA ASP A 52 -12.54 -19.79 17.07
C ASP A 52 -13.45 -20.93 16.51
N GLU A 53 -14.41 -20.61 15.65
CA GLU A 53 -15.31 -21.59 15.05
C GLU A 53 -14.66 -22.39 13.91
N THR A 54 -13.87 -21.74 13.06
CA THR A 54 -13.24 -22.39 11.90
C THR A 54 -11.98 -23.16 12.27
N GLY A 55 -11.31 -22.74 13.35
CA GLY A 55 -10.00 -23.28 13.74
C GLY A 55 -8.88 -22.92 12.76
N GLU A 56 -9.13 -21.97 11.83
CA GLU A 56 -8.13 -21.50 10.86
C GLU A 56 -7.08 -20.61 11.55
N ASP A 57 -5.84 -20.65 11.04
CA ASP A 57 -4.78 -19.76 11.51
C ASP A 57 -4.89 -18.39 10.82
N PRO A 58 -5.13 -17.29 11.57
CA PRO A 58 -5.22 -15.94 10.99
C PRO A 58 -3.99 -15.52 10.18
N LYS A 59 -2.82 -16.14 10.45
CA LYS A 59 -1.53 -15.83 9.82
C LYS A 59 -1.01 -16.95 8.92
N ASP A 60 -1.89 -17.76 8.34
CA ASP A 60 -1.45 -18.85 7.48
C ASP A 60 -0.70 -18.31 6.25
N TRP A 61 0.61 -18.51 6.26
CA TRP A 61 1.52 -18.04 5.23
C TRP A 61 1.53 -18.92 3.97
N ARG A 62 1.10 -20.18 4.09
CA ARG A 62 1.21 -21.18 3.03
C ARG A 62 0.50 -20.73 1.78
N TYR A 63 -0.71 -20.21 1.89
CA TYR A 63 -1.49 -19.74 0.75
C TYR A 63 -0.83 -18.55 0.03
N GLY A 64 -0.29 -17.58 0.76
CA GLY A 64 0.42 -16.44 0.21
C GLY A 64 1.65 -16.85 -0.59
N VAL A 65 2.52 -17.64 0.02
CA VAL A 65 3.78 -18.08 -0.60
C VAL A 65 3.57 -19.07 -1.72
N MET A 66 2.71 -20.09 -1.53
CA MET A 66 2.48 -21.12 -2.56
C MET A 66 1.90 -20.55 -3.85
N ARG A 67 0.99 -19.58 -3.75
CA ARG A 67 0.44 -18.88 -4.92
C ARG A 67 1.51 -18.12 -5.71
N MET A 68 2.60 -17.71 -5.06
CA MET A 68 3.68 -16.97 -5.68
C MET A 68 4.72 -17.86 -6.37
N ILE A 69 4.74 -19.17 -6.14
CA ILE A 69 5.68 -20.07 -6.82
C ILE A 69 5.61 -19.92 -8.35
N PRO A 70 4.44 -20.01 -9.01
CA PRO A 70 4.37 -19.78 -10.46
C PRO A 70 4.71 -18.36 -10.86
N VAL A 71 4.42 -17.35 -10.00
CA VAL A 71 4.79 -15.94 -10.26
C VAL A 71 6.30 -15.77 -10.22
N PHE A 72 7.01 -16.37 -9.26
CA PHE A 72 8.47 -16.34 -9.22
C PHE A 72 9.09 -17.05 -10.43
N ALA A 73 8.51 -18.16 -10.87
CA ALA A 73 8.96 -18.83 -12.10
C ALA A 73 8.77 -17.92 -13.33
N LEU A 74 7.60 -17.30 -13.49
CA LEU A 74 7.34 -16.33 -14.56
C LEU A 74 8.25 -15.11 -14.47
N TYR A 75 8.53 -14.60 -13.27
CA TYR A 75 9.49 -13.53 -13.03
C TYR A 75 10.87 -13.90 -13.60
N ALA A 76 11.38 -15.07 -13.25
CA ALA A 76 12.69 -15.54 -13.71
C ALA A 76 12.73 -15.76 -15.23
N ILE A 77 11.71 -16.42 -15.81
CA ILE A 77 11.62 -16.68 -17.24
C ILE A 77 11.50 -15.36 -18.02
N SER A 78 10.60 -14.48 -17.62
CA SER A 78 10.42 -13.17 -18.28
C SER A 78 11.67 -12.31 -18.16
N TYR A 79 12.36 -12.33 -17.03
CA TYR A 79 13.67 -11.68 -16.89
C TYR A 79 14.69 -12.21 -17.90
N CYS A 80 14.83 -13.54 -18.02
CA CYS A 80 15.76 -14.16 -18.99
C CYS A 80 15.42 -13.78 -20.42
N LEU A 81 14.13 -13.74 -20.80
CA LEU A 81 13.68 -13.29 -22.11
C LEU A 81 13.99 -11.80 -22.34
N VAL A 82 13.70 -10.94 -21.36
CA VAL A 82 13.99 -9.49 -21.42
C VAL A 82 15.48 -9.24 -21.62
N GLN A 83 16.35 -9.97 -20.93
CA GLN A 83 17.80 -9.80 -21.04
C GLN A 83 18.41 -10.53 -22.24
N GLY A 84 17.63 -11.33 -22.98
CA GLY A 84 18.12 -12.08 -24.16
C GLY A 84 18.95 -13.31 -23.79
N LEU A 85 18.91 -13.75 -22.55
CA LEU A 85 19.53 -15.02 -22.10
C LEU A 85 18.78 -16.23 -22.68
N ILE A 86 17.50 -16.07 -22.95
CA ILE A 86 16.68 -16.96 -23.76
C ILE A 86 16.43 -16.23 -25.09
N PRO A 87 16.88 -16.78 -26.25
CA PRO A 87 16.66 -16.17 -27.54
C PRO A 87 15.18 -15.99 -27.85
N ALA A 88 14.77 -14.79 -28.24
CA ALA A 88 13.38 -14.50 -28.57
C ALA A 88 13.29 -13.30 -29.54
N SER A 89 12.20 -13.25 -30.33
CA SER A 89 11.91 -12.11 -31.20
C SER A 89 11.56 -10.86 -30.40
N TRP A 90 11.70 -9.69 -31.02
CA TRP A 90 11.40 -8.41 -30.35
C TRP A 90 9.99 -8.34 -29.74
N PRO A 91 8.90 -8.72 -30.44
CA PRO A 91 7.56 -8.72 -29.83
C PRO A 91 7.45 -9.60 -28.59
N VAL A 92 8.11 -10.77 -28.58
CA VAL A 92 8.14 -11.67 -27.41
C VAL A 92 8.89 -11.03 -26.24
N ARG A 93 10.01 -10.36 -26.49
CA ARG A 93 10.76 -9.64 -25.45
C ARG A 93 9.98 -8.46 -24.87
N VAL A 94 9.23 -7.74 -25.70
CA VAL A 94 8.32 -6.66 -25.24
C VAL A 94 7.21 -7.24 -24.37
N ALA A 95 6.54 -8.32 -24.79
CA ALA A 95 5.54 -9.00 -23.99
C ALA A 95 6.13 -9.53 -22.66
N ALA A 96 7.34 -10.08 -22.70
CA ALA A 96 8.07 -10.51 -21.51
C ALA A 96 8.39 -9.33 -20.57
N ALA A 97 8.69 -8.13 -21.08
CA ALA A 97 8.91 -6.95 -20.24
C ALA A 97 7.64 -6.50 -19.51
N VAL A 98 6.47 -6.59 -20.15
CA VAL A 98 5.17 -6.36 -19.51
C VAL A 98 4.91 -7.39 -18.41
N VAL A 99 5.07 -8.68 -18.73
CA VAL A 99 4.88 -9.78 -17.75
C VAL A 99 5.86 -9.63 -16.59
N PHE A 100 7.12 -9.30 -16.86
CA PHE A 100 8.13 -9.08 -15.83
C PHE A 100 7.73 -7.93 -14.88
N GLY A 101 7.23 -6.82 -15.43
CA GLY A 101 6.75 -5.70 -14.63
C GLY A 101 5.60 -6.09 -13.68
N VAL A 102 4.62 -6.85 -14.16
CA VAL A 102 3.52 -7.39 -13.32
C VAL A 102 4.06 -8.38 -12.28
N CYS A 103 4.91 -9.33 -12.69
CA CYS A 103 5.49 -10.32 -11.79
C CYS A 103 6.45 -9.72 -10.75
N GLN A 104 6.99 -8.52 -10.98
CA GLN A 104 7.74 -7.76 -9.98
C GLN A 104 6.83 -7.25 -8.86
N VAL A 105 5.58 -6.91 -9.17
CA VAL A 105 4.64 -6.31 -8.22
C VAL A 105 3.81 -7.36 -7.46
N LEU A 106 3.41 -8.45 -8.10
CA LEU A 106 2.56 -9.46 -7.44
C LEU A 106 3.15 -9.98 -6.12
N PRO A 107 4.45 -10.31 -6.01
CA PRO A 107 5.04 -10.68 -4.72
C PRO A 107 5.03 -9.56 -3.68
N LEU A 108 5.04 -8.30 -4.12
CA LEU A 108 4.90 -7.15 -3.20
C LEU A 108 3.49 -7.10 -2.63
N LEU A 109 2.47 -7.27 -3.46
CA LEU A 109 1.07 -7.22 -3.03
C LEU A 109 0.67 -8.44 -2.17
N HIS A 110 1.29 -9.61 -2.39
CA HIS A 110 0.92 -10.83 -1.67
C HIS A 110 1.81 -11.11 -0.46
N VAL A 111 3.11 -11.18 -0.66
CA VAL A 111 4.04 -11.70 0.34
C VAL A 111 4.65 -10.57 1.15
N MET A 112 5.12 -9.51 0.49
CA MET A 112 5.73 -8.36 1.17
C MET A 112 4.72 -7.63 2.03
N HIS A 113 3.51 -7.40 1.50
CA HIS A 113 2.46 -6.67 2.17
C HIS A 113 2.00 -7.39 3.45
N ASP A 114 1.68 -8.70 3.37
CA ASP A 114 1.38 -9.50 4.55
C ASP A 114 2.56 -9.54 5.53
N ALA A 115 3.80 -9.62 5.02
CA ALA A 115 5.00 -9.60 5.85
C ALA A 115 5.17 -8.28 6.59
N SER A 116 4.88 -7.15 5.94
CA SER A 116 4.98 -5.82 6.56
C SER A 116 4.00 -5.62 7.72
N HIS A 117 2.87 -6.30 7.66
CA HIS A 117 1.84 -6.31 8.71
C HIS A 117 1.92 -7.51 9.65
N THR A 118 3.02 -8.28 9.60
CA THR A 118 3.20 -9.50 10.42
C THR A 118 2.10 -10.56 10.20
N ALA A 119 1.46 -10.56 9.04
CA ALA A 119 0.36 -11.46 8.67
C ALA A 119 0.83 -12.75 7.95
N ILE A 120 2.15 -12.96 7.80
CA ILE A 120 2.74 -14.10 7.11
C ILE A 120 3.45 -15.04 8.10
N GLY A 121 2.68 -15.82 8.84
CA GLY A 121 3.17 -16.72 9.87
C GLY A 121 3.43 -16.03 11.22
N HIS A 122 4.02 -16.76 12.15
CA HIS A 122 4.24 -16.33 13.54
C HIS A 122 5.73 -16.05 13.86
N SER A 123 6.61 -16.17 12.87
CA SER A 123 8.05 -16.01 13.04
C SER A 123 8.52 -14.63 12.61
N GLU A 124 9.15 -13.90 13.52
CA GLU A 124 9.76 -12.60 13.22
C GLU A 124 10.80 -12.70 12.08
N SER A 125 11.63 -13.73 12.11
CA SER A 125 12.59 -13.99 11.04
C SER A 125 11.92 -14.30 9.71
N GLY A 126 10.75 -14.95 9.73
CA GLY A 126 9.97 -15.29 8.54
C GLY A 126 9.45 -14.04 7.83
N TYR A 127 8.74 -13.16 8.52
CA TYR A 127 8.22 -11.96 7.85
C TYR A 127 9.34 -10.96 7.51
N LYS A 128 10.40 -10.84 8.30
CA LYS A 128 11.59 -10.08 7.90
C LYS A 128 12.23 -10.64 6.62
N PHE A 129 12.37 -11.95 6.52
CA PHE A 129 12.92 -12.60 5.32
C PHE A 129 12.06 -12.31 4.07
N TRP A 130 10.75 -12.58 4.15
CA TRP A 130 9.87 -12.41 3.01
C TRP A 130 9.74 -10.95 2.57
N GLY A 131 9.60 -10.02 3.51
CA GLY A 131 9.55 -8.59 3.21
C GLY A 131 10.82 -8.11 2.51
N GLN A 132 11.99 -8.48 3.05
CA GLN A 132 13.28 -8.08 2.48
C GLN A 132 13.55 -8.75 1.13
N LEU A 133 13.26 -10.04 0.97
CA LEU A 133 13.43 -10.72 -0.29
C LEU A 133 12.67 -10.03 -1.42
N THR A 134 11.41 -9.71 -1.18
CA THR A 134 10.52 -9.20 -2.23
C THR A 134 10.66 -7.70 -2.45
N LEU A 135 10.73 -6.88 -1.40
CA LEU A 135 10.85 -5.43 -1.57
C LEU A 135 12.31 -4.99 -1.71
N ASP A 136 13.17 -5.33 -0.74
CA ASP A 136 14.54 -4.85 -0.75
C ASP A 136 15.32 -5.42 -1.95
N TRP A 137 15.34 -6.75 -2.12
CA TRP A 137 16.19 -7.39 -3.12
C TRP A 137 15.55 -7.45 -4.51
N MET A 138 14.29 -7.86 -4.62
CA MET A 138 13.65 -8.00 -5.95
C MET A 138 13.22 -6.65 -6.52
N ALA A 139 12.57 -5.81 -5.73
CA ALA A 139 12.07 -4.52 -6.22
C ALA A 139 13.06 -3.36 -6.04
N GLY A 140 14.09 -3.48 -5.20
CA GLY A 140 15.07 -2.42 -4.93
C GLY A 140 14.50 -1.21 -4.18
N ALA A 141 13.38 -1.37 -3.50
CA ALA A 141 12.80 -0.39 -2.59
C ALA A 141 13.08 -0.79 -1.13
N SER A 142 12.83 0.06 -0.16
CA SER A 142 13.22 -0.14 1.24
C SER A 142 12.07 -0.59 2.12
N MET A 143 12.18 -1.74 2.78
CA MET A 143 11.24 -2.15 3.83
C MET A 143 11.21 -1.15 4.98
N LEU A 144 12.31 -0.47 5.26
CA LEU A 144 12.36 0.58 6.29
C LEU A 144 11.44 1.75 5.93
N SER A 145 11.55 2.27 4.70
CA SER A 145 10.66 3.32 4.19
C SER A 145 9.20 2.85 4.20
N TRP A 146 8.95 1.67 3.64
CA TRP A 146 7.61 1.10 3.59
C TRP A 146 6.94 0.99 4.98
N HIS A 147 7.66 0.55 6.01
CA HIS A 147 7.12 0.49 7.38
C HIS A 147 6.72 1.86 7.91
N HIS A 148 7.55 2.89 7.67
CA HIS A 148 7.25 4.23 8.15
C HIS A 148 6.13 4.89 7.36
N GLN A 149 6.18 4.78 6.04
CA GLN A 149 5.17 5.35 5.16
C GLN A 149 3.82 4.62 5.31
N HIS A 150 3.80 3.29 5.12
CA HIS A 150 2.58 2.52 5.00
C HIS A 150 2.02 2.09 6.36
N THR A 151 2.82 1.38 7.17
CA THR A 151 2.32 0.76 8.41
C THR A 151 2.10 1.79 9.52
N ILE A 152 3.03 2.74 9.69
CA ILE A 152 3.01 3.73 10.77
C ILE A 152 2.23 4.99 10.37
N GLY A 153 2.43 5.47 9.15
CA GLY A 153 1.81 6.69 8.67
C GLY A 153 0.42 6.45 8.10
N HIS A 154 0.35 5.76 6.97
CA HIS A 154 -0.88 5.59 6.19
C HIS A 154 -1.99 4.84 6.96
N HIS A 155 -1.73 3.67 7.54
CA HIS A 155 -2.73 2.92 8.31
C HIS A 155 -3.24 3.63 9.56
N VAL A 156 -2.44 4.53 10.13
CA VAL A 156 -2.89 5.33 11.28
C VAL A 156 -3.71 6.52 10.82
N TYR A 157 -3.29 7.21 9.74
CA TYR A 157 -3.84 8.50 9.33
C TYR A 157 -4.44 8.48 7.91
N THR A 158 -5.00 7.36 7.48
CA THR A 158 -5.54 7.18 6.13
C THR A 158 -6.40 8.37 5.69
N ASN A 159 -6.04 8.98 4.57
CA ASN A 159 -6.69 10.16 3.97
C ASN A 159 -6.70 11.44 4.86
N VAL A 160 -5.95 11.48 5.95
CA VAL A 160 -5.83 12.70 6.77
C VAL A 160 -4.78 13.62 6.16
N TYR A 161 -5.23 14.71 5.52
CA TYR A 161 -4.34 15.66 4.83
C TYR A 161 -3.24 16.22 5.74
N GLY A 162 -1.99 16.01 5.35
CA GLY A 162 -0.80 16.46 6.06
C GLY A 162 -0.32 15.53 7.18
N ALA A 163 -1.08 14.47 7.51
CA ALA A 163 -0.67 13.42 8.44
C ALA A 163 -0.45 12.08 7.74
N ASP A 164 -1.24 11.77 6.70
CA ASP A 164 -1.01 10.63 5.83
C ASP A 164 0.19 10.91 4.91
N PRO A 165 1.24 10.08 4.88
CA PRO A 165 2.35 10.23 3.95
C PRO A 165 1.93 10.20 2.47
N ASP A 166 0.81 9.53 2.14
CA ASP A 166 0.27 9.50 0.79
C ASP A 166 -0.50 10.78 0.42
N LEU A 167 -0.80 11.60 1.43
CA LEU A 167 -1.52 12.86 1.29
C LEU A 167 -0.76 14.03 1.98
N PRO A 168 0.51 14.27 1.64
CA PRO A 168 1.34 15.26 2.31
C PRO A 168 0.84 16.70 2.06
N ALA A 169 1.16 17.60 2.98
CA ALA A 169 0.83 19.01 2.87
C ALA A 169 1.77 19.73 1.88
N GLY A 170 1.29 19.98 0.67
CA GLY A 170 1.93 20.86 -0.32
C GLY A 170 2.88 20.18 -1.31
N GLY A 171 3.17 20.89 -2.41
CA GLY A 171 4.18 20.47 -3.39
C GLY A 171 3.80 19.32 -4.34
N GLU A 172 2.63 18.73 -4.18
CA GLU A 172 2.20 17.57 -4.95
C GLU A 172 1.75 17.94 -6.38
N PRO A 173 2.03 17.08 -7.38
CA PRO A 173 1.53 17.28 -8.75
C PRO A 173 0.01 17.05 -8.87
N ARG A 174 -0.67 16.78 -7.77
CA ARG A 174 -2.08 16.37 -7.70
C ARG A 174 -2.80 17.07 -6.53
N ARG A 175 -4.08 17.32 -6.69
CA ARG A 175 -4.94 17.86 -5.66
C ARG A 175 -6.05 16.87 -5.36
N PHE A 176 -6.06 16.39 -4.12
CA PHE A 176 -7.03 15.38 -3.66
C PHE A 176 -8.08 15.94 -2.71
N VAL A 177 -7.77 17.03 -2.03
CA VAL A 177 -8.66 17.66 -1.05
C VAL A 177 -8.81 19.15 -1.32
N GLU A 178 -9.94 19.71 -0.93
CA GLU A 178 -10.24 21.14 -1.14
C GLU A 178 -9.27 22.07 -0.43
N ARG A 179 -8.72 21.63 0.71
CA ARG A 179 -7.75 22.42 1.50
C ARG A 179 -6.42 22.63 0.78
N GLN A 180 -6.06 21.76 -0.16
CA GLN A 180 -4.88 21.97 -0.99
C GLN A 180 -5.09 23.19 -1.88
N LYS A 181 -4.10 24.10 -1.88
CA LYS A 181 -4.13 25.31 -2.72
C LYS A 181 -4.30 24.91 -4.19
N TRP A 182 -5.32 25.47 -4.82
CA TRP A 182 -5.58 25.20 -6.22
C TRP A 182 -4.51 25.82 -7.13
N ALA A 183 -4.12 25.08 -8.17
CA ALA A 183 -3.28 25.54 -9.27
C ALA A 183 -3.92 25.16 -10.61
N SER A 184 -3.70 25.98 -11.65
CA SER A 184 -4.34 25.78 -12.96
C SER A 184 -4.01 24.44 -13.62
N ILE A 185 -2.86 23.85 -13.29
CA ILE A 185 -2.47 22.54 -13.81
C ILE A 185 -3.43 21.43 -13.37
N TYR A 186 -4.02 21.52 -12.16
CA TYR A 186 -4.89 20.48 -11.61
C TYR A 186 -6.18 20.26 -12.41
N GLN A 187 -6.63 21.24 -13.24
CA GLN A 187 -7.79 21.03 -14.11
C GLN A 187 -7.60 19.87 -15.11
N TRP A 188 -6.36 19.46 -15.35
CA TRP A 188 -5.98 18.36 -16.24
C TRP A 188 -5.49 17.12 -15.50
N GLN A 189 -5.52 17.10 -14.16
CA GLN A 189 -4.95 15.99 -13.38
C GLN A 189 -5.61 14.64 -13.66
N TRP A 190 -6.87 14.61 -14.00
CA TRP A 190 -7.58 13.39 -14.38
C TRP A 190 -7.05 12.75 -15.67
N LEU A 191 -6.31 13.50 -16.50
CA LEU A 191 -5.64 13.02 -17.71
C LEU A 191 -4.17 12.67 -17.45
N TYR A 192 -3.41 13.56 -16.79
CA TYR A 192 -1.99 13.35 -16.66
C TYR A 192 -1.62 12.43 -15.49
N MET A 193 -2.41 12.39 -14.41
CA MET A 193 -2.10 11.52 -13.28
C MET A 193 -2.08 10.03 -13.66
N PRO A 194 -3.07 9.49 -14.39
CA PRO A 194 -2.98 8.11 -14.87
C PRO A 194 -1.71 7.80 -15.66
N VAL A 195 -1.16 8.76 -16.39
CA VAL A 195 0.12 8.59 -17.10
C VAL A 195 1.30 8.60 -16.12
N LEU A 196 1.30 9.54 -15.16
CA LEU A 196 2.37 9.66 -14.17
C LEU A 196 2.44 8.46 -13.20
N TYR A 197 1.33 7.75 -13.00
CA TYR A 197 1.30 6.53 -12.18
C TYR A 197 2.29 5.47 -12.65
N GLY A 198 2.60 5.41 -13.94
CA GLY A 198 3.65 4.52 -14.45
C GLY A 198 5.04 4.81 -13.87
N LEU A 199 5.29 6.00 -13.35
CA LEU A 199 6.57 6.38 -12.74
C LEU A 199 6.68 5.98 -11.25
N LEU A 200 5.61 5.45 -10.63
CA LEU A 200 5.58 5.19 -9.18
C LEU A 200 6.70 4.25 -8.74
N ALA A 201 6.94 3.16 -9.48
CA ALA A 201 8.01 2.22 -9.14
C ALA A 201 9.40 2.86 -9.14
N ILE A 202 9.65 3.80 -10.04
CA ILE A 202 10.88 4.58 -10.09
C ILE A 202 10.92 5.58 -8.93
N LYS A 203 9.82 6.33 -8.73
CA LYS A 203 9.68 7.33 -7.66
C LYS A 203 10.04 6.74 -6.30
N VAL A 204 9.42 5.63 -5.91
CA VAL A 204 9.65 4.98 -4.59
C VAL A 204 11.13 4.70 -4.35
N ARG A 205 11.88 4.25 -5.36
CA ARG A 205 13.32 3.98 -5.21
C ARG A 205 14.15 5.25 -5.01
N PHE A 206 13.75 6.37 -5.63
CA PHE A 206 14.40 7.66 -5.41
C PHE A 206 14.00 8.26 -4.06
N ASP A 207 12.74 8.17 -3.68
CA ASP A 207 12.24 8.67 -2.40
C ASP A 207 12.95 8.02 -1.21
N ASP A 208 13.19 6.73 -1.26
CA ASP A 208 14.01 6.04 -0.28
C ASP A 208 15.37 6.74 -0.04
N VAL A 209 16.03 7.19 -1.09
CA VAL A 209 17.33 7.85 -0.96
C VAL A 209 17.18 9.29 -0.50
N LEU A 210 16.26 10.04 -1.13
CA LEU A 210 16.13 11.47 -0.89
C LEU A 210 15.50 11.78 0.47
N PHE A 211 14.43 11.08 0.82
CA PHE A 211 13.66 11.40 2.01
C PHE A 211 14.12 10.59 3.22
N VAL A 212 14.16 9.28 3.10
CA VAL A 212 14.52 8.41 4.23
C VAL A 212 15.99 8.60 4.62
N TRP A 213 16.90 8.62 3.65
CA TRP A 213 18.34 8.61 3.90
C TRP A 213 18.94 9.97 4.12
N LEU A 214 18.56 10.96 3.30
CA LEU A 214 19.13 12.29 3.39
C LEU A 214 18.39 13.18 4.37
N GLN A 215 17.07 13.00 4.51
CA GLN A 215 16.24 13.85 5.36
C GLN A 215 15.81 13.17 6.67
N GLY A 216 15.82 11.83 6.75
CA GLY A 216 15.36 11.08 7.91
C GLY A 216 13.84 11.16 8.13
N MET A 217 13.10 11.45 7.05
CA MET A 217 11.64 11.61 7.07
C MET A 217 11.02 10.80 5.93
N ASP A 218 9.78 10.35 6.13
CA ASP A 218 8.93 9.82 5.07
C ASP A 218 7.56 10.53 5.17
N GLY A 219 7.33 11.51 4.29
CA GLY A 219 6.27 12.48 4.47
C GLY A 219 6.39 13.20 5.83
N PRO A 220 5.35 13.20 6.67
CA PRO A 220 5.40 13.76 8.01
C PRO A 220 6.04 12.82 9.06
N ILE A 221 6.34 11.56 8.70
CA ILE A 221 6.81 10.54 9.63
C ILE A 221 8.33 10.56 9.75
N ARG A 222 8.84 10.68 10.97
CA ARG A 222 10.28 10.60 11.24
C ARG A 222 10.75 9.15 11.20
N VAL A 223 11.79 8.87 10.40
CA VAL A 223 12.32 7.52 10.23
C VAL A 223 13.20 7.12 11.40
N ASN A 224 12.94 5.92 11.93
CA ASN A 224 13.77 5.27 12.93
C ASN A 224 14.64 4.18 12.28
N TYR A 225 15.97 4.31 12.42
CA TYR A 225 16.95 3.44 11.76
C TYR A 225 17.38 2.22 12.61
N TYR A 226 16.80 1.99 13.80
CA TYR A 226 17.28 0.98 14.76
C TYR A 226 17.47 -0.41 14.16
N ASP A 227 16.61 -0.82 13.23
CA ASP A 227 16.65 -2.15 12.64
C ASP A 227 17.35 -2.23 11.28
N SER A 228 17.85 -1.13 10.75
CA SER A 228 18.44 -1.09 9.41
C SER A 228 19.68 -0.19 9.35
N PRO A 229 20.88 -0.75 9.56
CA PRO A 229 22.11 -0.01 9.36
C PRO A 229 22.18 0.58 7.95
N LEU A 230 22.64 1.81 7.84
CA LEU A 230 22.77 2.53 6.57
C LEU A 230 23.44 1.71 5.45
N PHE A 231 24.48 0.96 5.75
CA PHE A 231 25.17 0.16 4.74
C PHE A 231 24.26 -0.89 4.10
N ARG A 232 23.25 -1.41 4.83
CA ARG A 232 22.35 -2.45 4.35
C ARG A 232 21.50 -1.97 3.18
N VAL A 233 20.99 -0.75 3.25
CA VAL A 233 20.19 -0.18 2.17
C VAL A 233 21.08 0.12 0.94
N PHE A 234 22.34 0.54 1.12
CA PHE A 234 23.28 0.63 0.01
C PHE A 234 23.55 -0.73 -0.62
N ALA A 235 23.70 -1.79 0.18
CA ALA A 235 23.86 -3.15 -0.33
C ALA A 235 22.65 -3.60 -1.15
N VAL A 236 21.44 -3.32 -0.67
CA VAL A 236 20.19 -3.64 -1.36
C VAL A 236 20.04 -2.89 -2.68
N LYS A 237 20.24 -1.56 -2.67
CA LYS A 237 20.23 -0.76 -3.90
C LYS A 237 21.32 -1.23 -4.87
N GLY A 238 22.52 -1.53 -4.36
CA GLY A 238 23.63 -2.09 -5.13
C GLY A 238 23.26 -3.43 -5.76
N GLY A 239 22.59 -4.32 -5.04
CA GLY A 239 22.09 -5.59 -5.54
C GLY A 239 21.11 -5.41 -6.68
N TRP A 240 20.11 -4.57 -6.50
CA TRP A 240 19.12 -4.25 -7.54
C TRP A 240 19.77 -3.62 -8.77
N ILE A 241 20.64 -2.63 -8.60
CA ILE A 241 21.39 -2.00 -9.69
C ILE A 241 22.23 -3.05 -10.42
N THR A 242 22.87 -3.97 -9.69
CA THR A 242 23.68 -5.02 -10.26
C THR A 242 22.88 -5.89 -11.21
N TYR A 243 21.79 -6.53 -10.76
CA TYR A 243 21.07 -7.46 -11.64
C TYR A 243 20.21 -6.75 -12.69
N ARG A 244 19.71 -5.54 -12.44
CA ARG A 244 18.87 -4.81 -13.39
C ARG A 244 19.63 -4.02 -14.44
N ILE A 245 20.82 -3.55 -14.10
CA ILE A 245 21.58 -2.62 -14.94
C ILE A 245 22.95 -3.18 -15.31
N LEU A 246 23.79 -3.49 -14.30
CA LEU A 246 25.20 -3.81 -14.57
C LEU A 246 25.36 -5.17 -15.27
N LEU A 247 24.72 -6.22 -14.81
CA LEU A 247 24.81 -7.54 -15.44
C LEU A 247 24.33 -7.52 -16.90
N PRO A 248 23.14 -6.96 -17.24
CA PRO A 248 22.70 -6.86 -18.62
C PRO A 248 23.65 -6.12 -19.54
N LEU A 249 24.11 -4.96 -19.10
CA LEU A 249 24.91 -4.06 -19.94
C LEU A 249 26.38 -4.48 -20.05
N MET A 250 26.98 -4.90 -18.93
CA MET A 250 28.42 -5.12 -18.84
C MET A 250 28.83 -6.58 -19.04
N MET A 251 28.01 -7.53 -18.55
CA MET A 251 28.37 -8.95 -18.62
C MET A 251 27.66 -9.71 -19.73
N TRP A 252 26.39 -9.39 -20.01
CA TRP A 252 25.63 -10.10 -21.05
C TRP A 252 25.60 -9.38 -22.38
N GLY A 253 26.19 -8.18 -22.47
CA GLY A 253 26.33 -7.41 -23.70
C GLY A 253 25.00 -6.99 -24.33
N VAL A 254 23.95 -6.81 -23.53
CA VAL A 254 22.66 -6.34 -24.05
C VAL A 254 22.83 -4.94 -24.61
N PRO A 255 22.47 -4.69 -25.90
CA PRO A 255 22.61 -3.35 -26.47
C PRO A 255 21.85 -2.31 -25.65
N PHE A 256 22.48 -1.19 -25.34
CA PHE A 256 21.93 -0.15 -24.44
C PHE A 256 20.51 0.29 -24.82
N LYS A 257 20.25 0.52 -26.13
CA LYS A 257 18.91 0.93 -26.60
C LYS A 257 17.85 -0.16 -26.35
N THR A 258 18.21 -1.41 -26.53
CA THR A 258 17.33 -2.57 -26.26
C THR A 258 17.04 -2.70 -24.77
N TRP A 259 18.11 -2.64 -23.96
CA TRP A 259 17.97 -2.67 -22.51
C TRP A 259 17.09 -1.52 -22.01
N LEU A 260 17.36 -0.28 -22.44
CA LEU A 260 16.62 0.91 -22.01
C LEU A 260 15.13 0.80 -22.34
N ALA A 261 14.80 0.39 -23.57
CA ALA A 261 13.40 0.25 -23.99
C ALA A 261 12.65 -0.78 -23.14
N LEU A 262 13.23 -1.95 -22.94
CA LEU A 262 12.61 -3.03 -22.17
C LEU A 262 12.59 -2.72 -20.65
N PHE A 263 13.60 -2.02 -20.16
CA PHE A 263 13.64 -1.50 -18.79
C PHE A 263 12.51 -0.51 -18.55
N ILE A 264 12.34 0.49 -19.41
CA ILE A 264 11.25 1.47 -19.28
C ILE A 264 9.89 0.78 -19.31
N ILE A 265 9.66 -0.15 -20.26
CA ILE A 265 8.38 -0.88 -20.35
C ILE A 265 8.09 -1.62 -19.04
N SER A 266 9.07 -2.34 -18.50
CA SER A 266 8.88 -3.10 -17.27
C SER A 266 8.64 -2.20 -16.06
N GLU A 267 9.37 -1.10 -15.94
CA GLU A 267 9.23 -0.16 -14.81
C GLU A 267 7.89 0.60 -14.86
N LEU A 268 7.47 1.05 -16.05
CA LEU A 268 6.15 1.68 -16.22
C LEU A 268 5.03 0.70 -15.86
N MET A 269 5.14 -0.56 -16.29
CA MET A 269 4.14 -1.58 -15.95
C MET A 269 4.08 -1.84 -14.45
N SER A 270 5.24 -1.93 -13.80
CA SER A 270 5.31 -2.03 -12.32
C SER A 270 4.68 -0.81 -11.64
N GLY A 271 4.98 0.39 -12.13
CA GLY A 271 4.42 1.64 -11.60
C GLY A 271 2.90 1.70 -11.72
N TYR A 272 2.35 1.39 -12.89
CA TYR A 272 0.90 1.32 -13.10
C TYR A 272 0.23 0.31 -12.19
N TRP A 273 0.81 -0.89 -12.08
CA TRP A 273 0.22 -1.96 -11.26
C TRP A 273 0.17 -1.60 -9.79
N LEU A 274 1.24 -1.00 -9.25
CA LEU A 274 1.28 -0.49 -7.89
C LEU A 274 0.27 0.64 -7.66
N ALA A 275 0.33 1.67 -8.49
CA ALA A 275 -0.49 2.86 -8.32
C ALA A 275 -1.99 2.55 -8.38
N TRP A 276 -2.42 1.74 -9.35
CA TRP A 276 -3.83 1.40 -9.49
C TRP A 276 -4.37 0.61 -8.30
N ASN A 277 -3.54 -0.24 -7.68
CA ASN A 277 -3.97 -0.99 -6.49
C ASN A 277 -4.10 -0.09 -5.24
N PHE A 278 -3.31 0.96 -5.14
CA PHE A 278 -3.37 1.85 -3.97
C PHE A 278 -4.37 3.01 -4.16
N GLU A 279 -4.32 3.68 -5.29
CA GLU A 279 -5.08 4.93 -5.51
C GLU A 279 -6.60 4.69 -5.63
N VAL A 280 -7.04 3.63 -6.31
CA VAL A 280 -8.49 3.44 -6.59
C VAL A 280 -9.32 3.16 -5.34
N SER A 281 -8.70 2.60 -4.30
CA SER A 281 -9.38 2.30 -3.03
C SER A 281 -9.42 3.47 -2.07
N HIS A 282 -8.44 4.38 -2.12
CA HIS A 282 -8.32 5.49 -1.16
C HIS A 282 -8.70 6.85 -1.75
N ILE A 283 -8.47 7.06 -3.04
CA ILE A 283 -8.72 8.33 -3.71
C ILE A 283 -9.90 8.15 -4.67
N SER A 284 -11.10 8.25 -4.14
CA SER A 284 -12.34 8.06 -4.88
C SER A 284 -13.36 9.14 -4.51
N GLU A 285 -14.34 9.37 -5.40
CA GLU A 285 -15.47 10.25 -5.07
C GLU A 285 -16.34 9.74 -3.91
N HIS A 286 -16.13 8.49 -3.51
CA HIS A 286 -16.86 7.81 -2.43
C HIS A 286 -16.08 7.70 -1.13
N THR A 287 -14.81 8.15 -1.11
CA THR A 287 -13.98 8.10 0.08
C THR A 287 -14.04 9.40 0.86
N PHE A 288 -13.97 9.27 2.16
CA PHE A 288 -13.94 10.39 3.09
C PHE A 288 -12.49 10.87 3.32
N PHE A 289 -12.33 12.17 3.50
CA PHE A 289 -11.05 12.78 3.87
C PHE A 289 -11.21 13.44 5.22
N PRO A 290 -10.81 12.80 6.32
CA PRO A 290 -10.94 13.37 7.65
C PRO A 290 -10.23 14.72 7.76
N THR A 291 -10.91 15.71 8.33
CA THR A 291 -10.36 17.04 8.52
C THR A 291 -10.45 17.45 9.97
N MET A 292 -9.39 18.06 10.49
CA MET A 292 -9.46 18.71 11.78
C MET A 292 -10.38 19.93 11.69
N HIS A 293 -11.46 19.94 12.47
CA HIS A 293 -12.29 21.13 12.60
C HIS A 293 -11.50 22.23 13.30
N LYS A 294 -11.63 23.48 12.83
CA LYS A 294 -11.03 24.67 13.47
C LYS A 294 -11.47 24.86 14.94
N ALA A 295 -12.51 24.15 15.36
CA ALA A 295 -13.07 24.19 16.70
C ALA A 295 -12.56 23.10 17.65
N ALA A 296 -11.86 22.08 17.16
CA ALA A 296 -11.25 21.07 18.02
C ALA A 296 -10.03 21.70 18.72
N LYS A 297 -10.19 22.09 19.95
CA LYS A 297 -9.16 22.76 20.75
C LYS A 297 -7.89 21.93 20.93
N ASP A 298 -7.96 20.62 20.69
CA ASP A 298 -6.92 19.64 21.03
C ASP A 298 -6.46 18.79 19.84
N GLY A 299 -6.77 19.19 18.58
CA GLY A 299 -6.34 18.43 17.41
C GLY A 299 -7.05 17.08 17.24
N GLU A 300 -8.24 16.90 17.82
CA GLU A 300 -9.02 15.66 17.71
C GLU A 300 -9.82 15.62 16.40
N LEU A 301 -9.75 14.49 15.69
CA LEU A 301 -10.60 14.19 14.54
C LEU A 301 -12.00 13.82 15.03
N PRO A 302 -13.09 14.31 14.37
CA PRO A 302 -14.47 14.10 14.83
C PRO A 302 -15.02 12.68 14.53
N ILE A 303 -14.17 11.67 14.59
CA ILE A 303 -14.47 10.30 14.22
C ILE A 303 -13.54 9.34 14.97
N SER A 304 -14.00 8.10 15.27
CA SER A 304 -13.14 7.05 15.79
C SER A 304 -12.28 6.46 14.66
N TRP A 305 -11.10 5.91 15.01
CA TRP A 305 -10.15 5.35 14.05
C TRP A 305 -10.81 4.29 13.16
N ALA A 306 -11.51 3.32 13.73
CA ALA A 306 -12.10 2.22 12.94
C ALA A 306 -13.17 2.70 11.96
N LYS A 307 -14.03 3.65 12.36
CA LYS A 307 -14.99 4.26 11.43
C LYS A 307 -14.31 5.06 10.33
N ALA A 308 -13.20 5.75 10.65
CA ALA A 308 -12.39 6.42 9.65
C ALA A 308 -11.83 5.43 8.64
N GLN A 309 -11.27 4.27 9.07
CA GLN A 309 -10.78 3.25 8.15
C GLN A 309 -11.86 2.74 7.17
N VAL A 310 -13.10 2.56 7.64
CA VAL A 310 -14.21 2.19 6.75
C VAL A 310 -14.54 3.28 5.74
N LEU A 311 -14.61 4.54 6.17
CA LEU A 311 -15.04 5.64 5.32
C LEU A 311 -13.96 6.15 4.36
N THR A 312 -12.70 5.92 4.65
CA THR A 312 -11.55 6.31 3.81
C THR A 312 -11.18 5.25 2.77
N GLY A 313 -11.90 4.13 2.76
CA GLY A 313 -11.69 3.02 1.82
C GLY A 313 -12.92 2.74 0.95
N VAL A 314 -12.64 2.18 -0.25
CA VAL A 314 -13.64 1.58 -1.14
C VAL A 314 -13.12 0.22 -1.56
N GLU A 315 -13.99 -0.79 -1.48
CA GLU A 315 -13.70 -2.12 -1.99
C GLU A 315 -14.27 -2.31 -3.39
N TYR A 316 -13.82 -3.35 -4.11
CA TYR A 316 -14.33 -3.62 -5.45
C TYR A 316 -14.20 -5.08 -5.87
N GLY A 317 -15.15 -5.54 -6.71
CA GLY A 317 -15.06 -6.81 -7.42
C GLY A 317 -14.93 -8.05 -6.52
N HIS A 318 -15.60 -8.09 -5.39
CA HIS A 318 -15.54 -9.18 -4.38
C HIS A 318 -15.75 -10.58 -4.96
N GLN A 319 -16.60 -10.73 -5.98
CA GLN A 319 -16.92 -12.02 -6.58
C GLN A 319 -15.87 -12.49 -7.59
N ASN A 320 -14.87 -11.67 -7.91
CA ASN A 320 -13.91 -11.97 -8.96
C ASN A 320 -12.56 -12.44 -8.38
N LYS A 321 -12.36 -13.76 -8.34
CA LYS A 321 -11.13 -14.37 -7.83
C LYS A 321 -9.87 -13.93 -8.59
N LEU A 322 -9.98 -13.64 -9.90
CA LEU A 322 -8.85 -13.13 -10.68
C LEU A 322 -8.50 -11.71 -10.23
N THR A 323 -9.49 -10.83 -10.04
CA THR A 323 -9.26 -9.49 -9.49
C THR A 323 -8.57 -9.60 -8.13
N THR A 324 -9.11 -10.41 -7.22
CA THR A 324 -8.52 -10.63 -5.89
C THR A 324 -7.06 -11.12 -5.96
N PHE A 325 -6.77 -12.07 -6.85
CA PHE A 325 -5.39 -12.52 -7.06
C PHE A 325 -4.49 -11.41 -7.62
N MET A 326 -4.94 -10.71 -8.67
CA MET A 326 -4.13 -9.68 -9.34
C MET A 326 -3.89 -8.45 -8.47
N CYS A 327 -4.73 -8.21 -7.46
CA CYS A 327 -4.62 -7.09 -6.52
C CYS A 327 -3.99 -7.49 -5.17
N GLY A 328 -3.59 -8.75 -4.96
CA GLY A 328 -3.15 -9.20 -3.63
C GLY A 328 -4.21 -9.02 -2.56
N ALA A 329 -5.47 -9.28 -2.90
CA ALA A 329 -6.65 -9.06 -2.07
C ALA A 329 -6.84 -7.61 -1.56
N LEU A 330 -6.08 -6.62 -2.08
CA LEU A 330 -6.29 -5.20 -1.76
C LEU A 330 -7.60 -4.62 -2.33
N ASN A 331 -8.32 -5.39 -3.15
CA ASN A 331 -9.70 -5.09 -3.48
C ASN A 331 -10.67 -5.27 -2.29
N TYR A 332 -10.20 -5.79 -1.14
CA TYR A 332 -10.83 -5.82 0.18
C TYR A 332 -10.15 -4.81 1.12
N GLN A 333 -10.00 -3.58 0.66
CA GLN A 333 -9.18 -2.55 1.31
C GLN A 333 -9.65 -2.17 2.71
N ILE A 334 -10.96 -2.10 2.93
CA ILE A 334 -11.54 -1.77 4.24
C ILE A 334 -11.22 -2.88 5.26
N VAL A 335 -11.40 -4.15 4.84
CA VAL A 335 -11.06 -5.30 5.69
C VAL A 335 -9.58 -5.30 6.01
N HIS A 336 -8.72 -5.01 5.03
CA HIS A 336 -7.28 -4.89 5.21
C HIS A 336 -6.93 -3.82 6.24
N HIS A 337 -7.48 -2.61 6.14
CA HIS A 337 -7.20 -1.52 7.06
C HIS A 337 -7.66 -1.79 8.49
N LEU A 338 -8.78 -2.50 8.67
CA LEU A 338 -9.28 -2.87 9.99
C LEU A 338 -8.48 -4.01 10.63
N PHE A 339 -8.00 -4.96 9.81
CA PHE A 339 -7.34 -6.19 10.27
C PHE A 339 -6.04 -6.50 9.49
N PRO A 340 -5.09 -5.58 9.43
CA PRO A 340 -3.89 -5.73 8.60
C PRO A 340 -2.99 -6.89 9.04
N SER A 341 -3.06 -7.30 10.32
CA SER A 341 -2.28 -8.43 10.85
C SER A 341 -2.88 -9.81 10.59
N ILE A 342 -3.99 -9.86 9.85
CA ILE A 342 -4.61 -11.10 9.36
C ILE A 342 -4.16 -11.32 7.91
N SER A 343 -3.79 -12.57 7.55
CA SER A 343 -3.42 -12.89 6.17
C SER A 343 -4.55 -12.54 5.19
N GLN A 344 -4.20 -11.89 4.10
CA GLN A 344 -5.12 -11.48 3.03
C GLN A 344 -5.96 -12.64 2.46
N TYR A 345 -5.56 -13.89 2.72
CA TYR A 345 -6.33 -15.08 2.35
C TYR A 345 -7.72 -15.09 2.97
N HIS A 346 -7.86 -14.54 4.19
CA HIS A 346 -9.12 -14.53 4.94
C HIS A 346 -10.03 -13.35 4.59
N TYR A 347 -9.56 -12.29 3.92
CA TYR A 347 -10.37 -11.08 3.66
C TYR A 347 -11.70 -11.36 2.97
N PRO A 348 -11.79 -12.28 1.95
CA PRO A 348 -13.07 -12.60 1.35
C PRO A 348 -14.11 -13.22 2.31
N ALA A 349 -13.65 -13.94 3.34
CA ALA A 349 -14.49 -14.52 4.36
C ALA A 349 -14.87 -13.51 5.45
N LEU A 350 -13.99 -12.57 5.77
CA LEU A 350 -14.20 -11.53 6.78
C LEU A 350 -15.06 -10.36 6.27
N ALA A 351 -15.05 -10.06 4.97
CA ALA A 351 -15.79 -8.94 4.40
C ALA A 351 -17.29 -8.97 4.72
N PRO A 352 -18.02 -10.10 4.61
CA PRO A 352 -19.43 -10.17 5.01
C PRO A 352 -19.66 -9.84 6.50
N ILE A 353 -18.75 -10.26 7.39
CA ILE A 353 -18.82 -9.98 8.83
C ILE A 353 -18.67 -8.48 9.07
N VAL A 354 -17.67 -7.87 8.41
CA VAL A 354 -17.42 -6.42 8.53
C VAL A 354 -18.61 -5.63 7.99
N MET A 355 -19.19 -6.04 6.85
CA MET A 355 -20.36 -5.40 6.26
C MET A 355 -21.57 -5.44 7.20
N GLU A 356 -21.86 -6.58 7.83
CA GLU A 356 -22.96 -6.76 8.79
C GLU A 356 -22.82 -5.82 10.00
N VAL A 357 -21.61 -5.75 10.58
CA VAL A 357 -21.34 -4.85 11.73
C VAL A 357 -21.44 -3.38 11.30
N CYS A 358 -20.93 -3.03 10.10
CA CYS A 358 -21.08 -1.68 9.55
C CYS A 358 -22.55 -1.29 9.39
N GLU A 359 -23.39 -2.18 8.85
CA GLU A 359 -24.84 -1.95 8.71
C GLU A 359 -25.51 -1.73 10.07
N LYS A 360 -25.21 -2.57 11.05
CA LYS A 360 -25.73 -2.45 12.41
C LYS A 360 -25.41 -1.11 13.08
N HIS A 361 -24.20 -0.60 12.85
CA HIS A 361 -23.73 0.67 13.42
C HIS A 361 -23.98 1.88 12.52
N ASN A 362 -24.70 1.71 11.41
CA ASN A 362 -24.96 2.75 10.41
C ASN A 362 -23.68 3.40 9.85
N VAL A 363 -22.62 2.61 9.67
CA VAL A 363 -21.38 3.03 9.04
C VAL A 363 -21.43 2.63 7.56
N PRO A 364 -21.41 3.58 6.61
CA PRO A 364 -21.48 3.27 5.19
C PRO A 364 -20.28 2.43 4.71
N PHE A 365 -20.55 1.20 4.26
CA PHE A 365 -19.54 0.34 3.63
C PHE A 365 -19.71 0.38 2.11
N ARG A 366 -18.65 0.67 1.36
CA ARG A 366 -18.71 0.89 -0.09
C ARG A 366 -18.01 -0.22 -0.86
N VAL A 367 -18.74 -0.83 -1.80
CA VAL A 367 -18.21 -1.84 -2.72
C VAL A 367 -18.57 -1.45 -4.15
N GLU A 368 -17.57 -1.22 -4.98
CA GLU A 368 -17.75 -1.03 -6.41
C GLU A 368 -17.87 -2.39 -7.12
N PRO A 369 -18.70 -2.50 -8.17
CA PRO A 369 -18.94 -3.78 -8.83
C PRO A 369 -17.69 -4.36 -9.52
N SER A 370 -16.71 -3.54 -9.85
CA SER A 370 -15.50 -3.97 -10.54
C SER A 370 -14.35 -2.97 -10.37
N PHE A 371 -13.14 -3.40 -10.69
CA PHE A 371 -11.99 -2.49 -10.81
C PHE A 371 -12.26 -1.30 -11.76
N ALA A 372 -12.91 -1.55 -12.90
CA ALA A 372 -13.21 -0.48 -13.85
C ALA A 372 -14.16 0.58 -13.27
N ALA A 373 -15.12 0.17 -12.44
CA ALA A 373 -16.00 1.09 -11.72
C ALA A 373 -15.23 1.92 -10.68
N ALA A 374 -14.40 1.27 -9.87
CA ALA A 374 -13.54 1.95 -8.89
C ALA A 374 -12.56 2.93 -9.57
N PHE A 375 -11.94 2.52 -10.67
CA PHE A 375 -11.05 3.39 -11.44
C PHE A 375 -11.78 4.60 -12.04
N LYS A 376 -13.01 4.42 -12.53
CA LYS A 376 -13.85 5.53 -13.00
C LYS A 376 -14.19 6.50 -11.87
N ALA A 377 -14.52 6.00 -10.67
CA ALA A 377 -14.80 6.82 -9.50
C ALA A 377 -13.54 7.61 -9.06
N HIS A 378 -12.36 6.99 -9.12
CA HIS A 378 -11.08 7.66 -8.93
C HIS A 378 -10.86 8.80 -9.93
N LEU A 379 -11.01 8.55 -11.24
CA LEU A 379 -10.86 9.60 -12.27
C LEU A 379 -11.85 10.73 -12.06
N LYS A 380 -13.08 10.43 -11.65
CA LYS A 380 -14.10 11.43 -11.35
C LYS A 380 -13.72 12.29 -10.15
N HIS A 381 -13.13 11.70 -9.11
CA HIS A 381 -12.57 12.45 -7.99
C HIS A 381 -11.47 13.42 -8.44
N LEU A 382 -10.49 12.94 -9.22
CA LEU A 382 -9.43 13.78 -9.78
C LEU A 382 -10.00 14.93 -10.62
N TYR A 383 -11.01 14.66 -11.44
CA TYR A 383 -11.67 15.67 -12.26
C TYR A 383 -12.36 16.73 -11.39
N ASN A 384 -13.11 16.33 -10.37
CA ASN A 384 -13.82 17.23 -9.47
C ASN A 384 -12.84 18.10 -8.67
N MET A 385 -11.80 17.50 -8.08
CA MET A 385 -10.78 18.21 -7.31
C MET A 385 -9.93 19.15 -8.19
N GLY A 386 -9.83 18.88 -9.49
CA GLY A 386 -9.14 19.76 -10.44
C GLY A 386 -9.90 21.07 -10.72
N ARG A 387 -11.19 21.16 -10.44
CA ARG A 387 -11.99 22.36 -10.72
C ARG A 387 -11.89 23.38 -9.60
N LYS A 388 -11.82 24.66 -9.99
CA LYS A 388 -11.83 25.78 -9.04
C LYS A 388 -13.26 26.01 -8.54
N GLY A 389 -13.48 25.94 -7.26
CA GLY A 389 -14.76 26.34 -6.61
C GLY A 389 -15.89 25.31 -6.64
N GLN A 390 -15.64 24.06 -6.99
CA GLN A 390 -16.60 22.99 -6.73
C GLN A 390 -16.26 22.37 -5.38
N ALA A 391 -17.06 22.72 -4.35
CA ALA A 391 -17.10 21.95 -3.12
C ALA A 391 -17.66 20.56 -3.46
N ALA A 392 -17.01 19.52 -2.94
CA ALA A 392 -17.64 18.20 -2.97
C ALA A 392 -18.94 18.31 -2.15
N SER A 393 -20.08 18.14 -2.80
CA SER A 393 -21.35 17.94 -2.11
C SER A 393 -21.29 16.56 -1.49
N LEU A 394 -20.96 16.47 -0.23
CA LEU A 394 -21.28 15.32 0.62
C LEU A 394 -22.73 15.42 1.03
#